data_31df51b03e15e9b28e03a9539157a8be
#
_entry.id   31df51b03e15e9b28e03a9539157a8be
#
_cell.length_a   1.000
_cell.length_b   1.000
_cell.length_c   1.000
_cell.angle_alpha   90.00
_cell.angle_beta   90.00
_cell.angle_gamma   90.00
#
_symmetry.space_group_name_H-M   'P 1'
#
loop_
_entity.id
_entity.type
_entity.pdbx_description
1 polymer ?
#
loop_
_entity_poly.entity_id
_entity_poly.type
_entity_poly.pdbx_seq_one_letter_code
_entity_poly.pdbx_strand_id
1 'polypeptide(L)'
;LVAIAGREQKHNQLLMTRPAFGGNTIATIACPENRPQMATVRPGVMQKKERVAGAKAEVIDFDAKLEENSKNAKTTEDIMAAKILVSGGRGVGSADNFKILKDLADALHGTVSCSRAVVDAGWMSKDIQVGQTGKTVRPHLYFAIGISGAIQHLAGMEESDIIIAINKDADAP
;
A
#
# COMPACT_ATOMS: atom_id res chain seq x y z
N LEU A 1 -9.87 -1.13 0.62
CA LEU A 1 -11.20 -0.58 0.44
C LEU A 1 -11.06 0.82 -0.12
N VAL A 2 -11.49 1.03 -1.34
CA VAL A 2 -11.49 2.34 -1.97
C VAL A 2 -12.81 2.98 -1.64
N ALA A 3 -12.79 4.00 -0.89
CA ALA A 3 -13.95 4.79 -0.70
C ALA A 3 -14.12 5.69 -1.86
N ILE A 4 -15.18 6.18 -2.23
CA ILE A 4 -15.97 7.14 -1.72
C ILE A 4 -17.00 7.62 -2.58
N ALA A 5 -18.00 7.74 -2.03
CA ALA A 5 -18.67 8.91 -1.61
C ALA A 5 -19.28 9.71 -2.74
N GLY A 6 -20.36 9.27 -3.26
CA GLY A 6 -21.40 10.19 -3.71
C GLY A 6 -22.38 10.36 -2.55
N ARG A 7 -22.61 11.57 -2.07
CA ARG A 7 -23.84 11.85 -1.33
C ARG A 7 -24.98 11.81 -2.32
N GLU A 8 -25.69 10.71 -2.42
CA GLU A 8 -27.03 10.78 -2.98
C GLU A 8 -27.89 11.57 -1.98
N GLN A 9 -28.35 12.73 -2.39
CA GLN A 9 -29.08 13.68 -1.55
C GLN A 9 -30.37 13.10 -0.93
N LYS A 10 -30.88 11.96 -1.41
CA LYS A 10 -32.11 11.36 -0.90
C LYS A 10 -32.01 10.61 0.42
N HIS A 11 -30.84 10.12 0.83
CA HIS A 11 -30.73 9.24 2.00
C HIS A 11 -29.56 9.49 2.94
N ASN A 12 -28.74 10.51 2.71
CA ASN A 12 -27.55 10.82 3.53
C ASN A 12 -26.69 9.56 3.82
N GLN A 13 -26.47 8.75 2.80
CA GLN A 13 -25.76 7.49 2.88
C GLN A 13 -24.30 7.63 2.41
N LEU A 14 -23.40 6.93 3.09
CA LEU A 14 -22.03 6.76 2.65
C LEU A 14 -21.96 5.57 1.69
N LEU A 15 -21.61 5.84 0.43
CA LEU A 15 -21.36 4.81 -0.58
C LEU A 15 -19.88 4.51 -0.62
N MET A 16 -19.51 3.26 -0.36
CA MET A 16 -18.13 2.79 -0.32
C MET A 16 -17.85 1.98 -1.58
N THR A 17 -17.03 2.51 -2.47
CA THR A 17 -16.69 1.85 -3.73
C THR A 17 -15.33 1.19 -3.63
N ARG A 18 -15.20 -0.05 -4.08
CA ARG A 18 -13.95 -0.79 -4.13
C ARG A 18 -13.84 -1.60 -5.41
N PRO A 19 -12.64 -1.78 -5.97
CA PRO A 19 -12.41 -2.80 -6.97
C PRO A 19 -12.51 -4.19 -6.34
N ALA A 20 -13.07 -5.12 -7.08
CA ALA A 20 -13.20 -6.52 -6.71
C ALA A 20 -12.71 -7.41 -7.87
N PHE A 21 -12.42 -8.67 -7.59
CA PHE A 21 -11.98 -9.66 -8.59
C PHE A 21 -10.82 -9.18 -9.48
N GLY A 22 -9.73 -8.71 -8.86
CA GLY A 22 -8.54 -8.25 -9.60
C GLY A 22 -8.73 -6.94 -10.38
N GLY A 23 -9.70 -6.12 -10.00
CA GLY A 23 -9.94 -4.83 -10.66
C GLY A 23 -10.98 -4.87 -11.77
N ASN A 24 -11.43 -6.05 -12.22
CA ASN A 24 -12.38 -6.18 -13.31
C ASN A 24 -13.83 -5.83 -12.93
N THR A 25 -14.13 -5.72 -11.66
CA THR A 25 -15.46 -5.38 -11.15
C THR A 25 -15.36 -4.31 -10.09
N ILE A 26 -16.24 -3.33 -10.15
CA ILE A 26 -16.37 -2.29 -9.13
C ILE A 26 -17.59 -2.61 -8.27
N ALA A 27 -17.39 -2.81 -6.97
CA ALA A 27 -18.46 -3.04 -6.01
C ALA A 27 -18.72 -1.78 -5.20
N THR A 28 -19.97 -1.32 -5.19
CA THR A 28 -20.42 -0.23 -4.31
C THR A 28 -21.22 -0.81 -3.14
N ILE A 29 -20.77 -0.50 -1.94
CA ILE A 29 -21.33 -0.99 -0.68
C ILE A 29 -22.04 0.16 0.00
N ALA A 30 -23.28 -0.06 0.41
CA ALA A 30 -24.09 0.88 1.19
C ALA A 30 -24.48 0.24 2.52
N CYS A 31 -24.64 1.06 3.56
CA CYS A 31 -25.10 0.63 4.88
C CYS A 31 -26.33 1.46 5.29
N PRO A 32 -27.52 1.12 4.77
CA PRO A 32 -28.71 1.97 4.96
C PRO A 32 -29.28 1.92 6.38
N GLU A 33 -29.14 0.80 7.07
CA GLU A 33 -29.86 0.54 8.33
C GLU A 33 -29.06 0.84 9.59
N ASN A 34 -27.72 0.76 9.51
CA ASN A 34 -26.87 0.92 10.68
C ASN A 34 -26.28 2.32 10.82
N ARG A 35 -26.14 2.79 12.04
CA ARG A 35 -25.50 4.06 12.42
C ARG A 35 -24.56 3.83 13.61
N PRO A 36 -23.40 4.50 13.64
CA PRO A 36 -22.85 5.37 12.60
C PRO A 36 -22.40 4.60 11.36
N GLN A 37 -22.42 5.27 10.19
CA GLN A 37 -21.83 4.70 8.99
C GLN A 37 -20.32 4.88 9.04
N MET A 38 -19.59 3.79 8.92
CA MET A 38 -18.14 3.77 9.07
C MET A 38 -17.47 3.23 7.81
N ALA A 39 -16.36 3.83 7.44
CA ALA A 39 -15.53 3.37 6.33
C ALA A 39 -14.04 3.55 6.65
N THR A 40 -13.21 2.67 6.11
CA THR A 40 -11.76 2.83 6.13
C THR A 40 -11.26 3.06 4.71
N VAL A 41 -10.32 3.97 4.56
CA VAL A 41 -9.67 4.27 3.30
C VAL A 41 -8.22 3.79 3.39
N ARG A 42 -7.74 3.07 2.37
CA ARG A 42 -6.33 2.69 2.32
C ARG A 42 -5.47 3.93 2.09
N PRO A 43 -4.29 4.03 2.72
CA PRO A 43 -3.32 5.05 2.40
C PRO A 43 -2.97 5.03 0.89
N GLY A 44 -2.75 6.20 0.31
CA GLY A 44 -2.36 6.34 -1.09
C GLY A 44 -3.50 6.25 -2.12
N VAL A 45 -4.70 5.84 -1.74
CA VAL A 45 -5.86 5.74 -2.65
C VAL A 45 -6.42 7.09 -3.06
N MET A 46 -6.34 8.07 -2.17
CA MET A 46 -6.81 9.43 -2.45
C MET A 46 -5.63 10.39 -2.52
N GLN A 47 -5.66 11.24 -3.53
CA GLN A 47 -4.69 12.33 -3.61
C GLN A 47 -4.93 13.32 -2.47
N LYS A 48 -3.82 13.76 -1.86
CA LYS A 48 -3.85 14.84 -0.88
C LYS A 48 -4.35 16.10 -1.55
N LYS A 49 -5.42 16.69 -1.02
CA LYS A 49 -5.90 17.99 -1.49
C LYS A 49 -4.92 19.09 -1.15
N GLU A 50 -4.88 20.11 -2.01
CA GLU A 50 -4.14 21.35 -1.72
C GLU A 50 -4.70 22.01 -0.45
N ARG A 51 -3.80 22.64 0.28
CA ARG A 51 -4.16 23.36 1.51
C ARG A 51 -4.91 24.65 1.16
N VAL A 52 -6.12 24.76 1.66
CA VAL A 52 -6.89 26.00 1.50
C VAL A 52 -6.42 27.00 2.54
N ALA A 53 -5.86 28.12 2.08
CA ALA A 53 -5.41 29.21 2.97
C ALA A 53 -6.63 29.81 3.70
N GLY A 54 -6.51 29.98 5.02
CA GLY A 54 -7.57 30.57 5.84
C GLY A 54 -8.69 29.60 6.26
N ALA A 55 -8.65 28.32 5.88
CA ALA A 55 -9.58 27.33 6.39
C ALA A 55 -9.41 27.19 7.92
N LYS A 56 -10.51 27.35 8.64
CA LYS A 56 -10.57 27.13 10.10
C LYS A 56 -11.15 25.74 10.36
N ALA A 57 -10.53 25.02 11.28
CA ALA A 57 -11.04 23.75 11.78
C ALA A 57 -11.37 23.89 13.27
N GLU A 58 -12.46 23.29 13.70
CA GLU A 58 -12.72 23.06 15.12
C GLU A 58 -11.85 21.89 15.58
N VAL A 59 -11.05 22.10 16.59
CA VAL A 59 -10.23 21.06 17.21
C VAL A 59 -10.88 20.68 18.53
N ILE A 60 -11.30 19.42 18.63
CA ILE A 60 -11.88 18.87 19.84
C ILE A 60 -10.88 17.87 20.43
N ASP A 61 -10.37 18.15 21.62
CA ASP A 61 -9.51 17.24 22.36
C ASP A 61 -10.37 16.13 22.97
N PHE A 62 -10.10 14.91 22.58
CA PHE A 62 -10.78 13.73 23.10
C PHE A 62 -9.78 12.82 23.82
N ASP A 63 -9.90 12.70 25.13
CA ASP A 63 -9.11 11.78 25.93
C ASP A 63 -9.65 10.34 25.78
N ALA A 64 -9.21 9.66 24.74
CA ALA A 64 -9.45 8.23 24.60
C ALA A 64 -8.47 7.51 25.52
N LYS A 65 -8.92 7.05 26.70
CA LYS A 65 -8.15 6.16 27.58
C LYS A 65 -7.91 4.81 26.88
N LEU A 66 -6.97 4.80 25.94
CA LEU A 66 -6.54 3.59 25.26
C LEU A 66 -5.54 2.87 26.19
N GLU A 67 -5.86 1.67 26.62
CA GLU A 67 -4.88 0.80 27.27
C GLU A 67 -3.72 0.56 26.29
N GLU A 68 -2.49 0.79 26.76
CA GLU A 68 -1.27 0.63 25.97
C GLU A 68 -1.02 -0.84 25.61
N ASN A 69 -1.72 -1.38 24.63
CA ASN A 69 -1.41 -2.69 24.03
C ASN A 69 -0.43 -2.61 22.85
N SER A 70 0.24 -1.48 22.64
CA SER A 70 1.10 -1.24 21.48
C SER A 70 2.60 -1.40 21.73
N LYS A 71 3.04 -2.14 22.75
CA LYS A 71 4.47 -2.30 23.08
C LYS A 71 5.29 -3.16 22.10
N ASN A 72 4.74 -3.60 20.97
CA ASN A 72 5.47 -4.43 19.99
C ASN A 72 5.45 -3.87 18.55
N ALA A 73 5.24 -2.59 18.36
CA ALA A 73 5.55 -1.99 17.07
C ALA A 73 7.09 -1.92 16.94
N LYS A 74 7.70 -2.98 16.40
CA LYS A 74 9.04 -2.87 15.82
C LYS A 74 8.97 -1.72 14.84
N THR A 75 9.88 -0.76 14.94
CA THR A 75 10.10 0.30 13.96
C THR A 75 10.55 -0.34 12.64
N THR A 76 9.62 -0.96 11.94
CA THR A 76 9.82 -1.38 10.57
C THR A 76 9.66 -0.09 9.76
N GLU A 77 10.66 0.26 8.98
CA GLU A 77 10.58 1.40 8.05
C GLU A 77 9.27 1.30 7.29
N ASP A 78 8.47 2.36 7.35
CA ASP A 78 7.15 2.33 6.71
C ASP A 78 7.32 2.45 5.21
N ILE A 79 7.30 1.32 4.51
CA ILE A 79 7.43 1.26 3.06
C ILE A 79 6.35 2.08 2.31
N MET A 80 5.25 2.43 2.97
CA MET A 80 4.19 3.24 2.35
C MET A 80 4.56 4.72 2.26
N ALA A 81 5.48 5.19 3.11
CA ALA A 81 5.98 6.56 3.09
C ALA A 81 7.26 6.72 2.26
N ALA A 82 7.86 5.62 1.80
CA ALA A 82 9.12 5.64 1.07
C ALA A 82 8.94 6.26 -0.32
N LYS A 83 9.86 7.14 -0.71
CA LYS A 83 9.92 7.75 -2.04
C LYS A 83 10.56 6.84 -3.08
N ILE A 84 11.48 5.99 -2.65
CA ILE A 84 12.18 5.02 -3.50
C ILE A 84 12.04 3.65 -2.83
N LEU A 85 11.55 2.68 -3.58
CA LEU A 85 11.43 1.29 -3.14
C LEU A 85 12.24 0.37 -4.03
N VAL A 86 13.05 -0.48 -3.39
CA VAL A 86 13.78 -1.56 -4.04
C VAL A 86 13.13 -2.88 -3.64
N SER A 87 12.30 -3.43 -4.53
CA SER A 87 11.49 -4.61 -4.25
C SER A 87 12.09 -5.87 -4.85
N GLY A 88 12.25 -6.89 -4.02
CA GLY A 88 12.76 -8.19 -4.44
C GLY A 88 11.66 -9.22 -4.61
N GLY A 89 11.74 -9.99 -5.69
CA GLY A 89 10.93 -11.17 -5.93
C GLY A 89 11.69 -12.48 -5.71
N ARG A 90 11.02 -13.62 -5.94
CA ARG A 90 11.65 -14.94 -5.85
C ARG A 90 12.80 -15.13 -6.84
N GLY A 91 12.83 -14.36 -7.94
CA GLY A 91 13.92 -14.37 -8.92
C GLY A 91 15.27 -13.88 -8.38
N VAL A 92 15.30 -13.24 -7.21
CA VAL A 92 16.54 -12.88 -6.48
C VAL A 92 17.31 -14.15 -6.02
N GLY A 93 16.62 -15.29 -5.88
CA GLY A 93 17.22 -16.60 -5.68
C GLY A 93 17.38 -17.05 -4.24
N SER A 94 17.77 -16.18 -3.31
CA SER A 94 17.93 -16.52 -1.89
C SER A 94 17.74 -15.30 -0.98
N ALA A 95 17.55 -15.55 0.32
CA ALA A 95 17.50 -14.50 1.34
C ALA A 95 18.81 -13.70 1.40
N ASP A 96 19.96 -14.34 1.23
CA ASP A 96 21.28 -13.70 1.31
C ASP A 96 21.47 -12.67 0.20
N ASN A 97 20.91 -12.90 -0.97
CA ASN A 97 20.99 -11.98 -2.10
C ASN A 97 20.22 -10.68 -1.87
N PHE A 98 19.32 -10.63 -0.89
CA PHE A 98 18.64 -9.38 -0.51
C PHE A 98 19.61 -8.34 0.03
N LYS A 99 20.83 -8.75 0.40
CA LYS A 99 21.89 -7.79 0.73
C LYS A 99 22.19 -6.84 -0.43
N ILE A 100 22.22 -7.35 -1.65
CA ILE A 100 22.45 -6.53 -2.86
C ILE A 100 21.34 -5.49 -3.03
N LEU A 101 20.09 -5.89 -2.76
CA LEU A 101 18.95 -4.98 -2.84
C LEU A 101 19.03 -3.92 -1.74
N LYS A 102 19.49 -4.31 -0.57
CA LYS A 102 19.69 -3.38 0.54
C LYS A 102 20.81 -2.38 0.22
N ASP A 103 21.93 -2.84 -0.29
CA ASP A 103 23.05 -1.97 -0.69
C ASP A 103 22.59 -0.95 -1.76
N LEU A 104 21.76 -1.38 -2.71
CA LEU A 104 21.14 -0.49 -3.71
C LEU A 104 20.17 0.51 -3.06
N ALA A 105 19.32 0.05 -2.17
CA ALA A 105 18.38 0.91 -1.46
C ALA A 105 19.12 1.97 -0.62
N ASP A 106 20.14 1.57 0.11
CA ASP A 106 20.97 2.47 0.92
C ASP A 106 21.67 3.53 0.04
N ALA A 107 22.20 3.14 -1.13
CA ALA A 107 22.84 4.05 -2.08
C ALA A 107 21.87 5.08 -2.67
N LEU A 108 20.59 4.72 -2.79
CA LEU A 108 19.54 5.59 -3.32
C LEU A 108 18.74 6.31 -2.24
N HIS A 109 19.09 6.14 -0.95
CA HIS A 109 18.29 6.61 0.19
C HIS A 109 16.83 6.13 0.12
N GLY A 110 16.64 4.89 -0.35
CA GLY A 110 15.37 4.19 -0.47
C GLY A 110 15.19 3.11 0.59
N THR A 111 14.10 2.37 0.47
CA THR A 111 13.72 1.31 1.42
C THR A 111 13.53 -0.01 0.67
N VAL A 112 13.91 -1.12 1.31
CA VAL A 112 13.71 -2.46 0.75
C VAL A 112 12.28 -2.93 0.97
N SER A 113 11.71 -3.57 -0.06
CA SER A 113 10.43 -4.26 0.03
C SER A 113 10.49 -5.62 -0.68
N CYS A 114 9.41 -6.39 -0.65
CA CYS A 114 9.39 -7.69 -1.26
C CYS A 114 8.01 -8.09 -1.79
N SER A 115 8.00 -9.08 -2.69
CA SER A 115 6.78 -9.72 -3.15
C SER A 115 6.28 -10.79 -2.16
N ARG A 116 5.02 -11.22 -2.29
CA ARG A 116 4.45 -12.30 -1.49
C ARG A 116 5.26 -13.59 -1.58
N ALA A 117 5.76 -13.95 -2.76
CA ALA A 117 6.53 -15.18 -2.95
C ALA A 117 7.80 -15.24 -2.09
N VAL A 118 8.36 -14.10 -1.75
CA VAL A 118 9.54 -13.97 -0.85
C VAL A 118 9.13 -14.20 0.61
N VAL A 119 7.97 -13.68 1.00
CA VAL A 119 7.41 -13.90 2.34
C VAL A 119 7.00 -15.36 2.53
N ASP A 120 6.34 -15.94 1.54
CA ASP A 120 5.95 -17.36 1.56
C ASP A 120 7.17 -18.29 1.63
N ALA A 121 8.32 -17.88 1.06
CA ALA A 121 9.60 -18.57 1.17
C ALA A 121 10.33 -18.34 2.52
N GLY A 122 9.79 -17.49 3.40
CA GLY A 122 10.38 -17.17 4.70
C GLY A 122 11.63 -16.30 4.65
N TRP A 123 11.92 -15.64 3.51
CA TRP A 123 13.12 -14.81 3.35
C TRP A 123 12.98 -13.44 3.98
N MET A 124 11.78 -12.86 3.96
CA MET A 124 11.49 -11.52 4.49
C MET A 124 10.18 -11.49 5.27
N SER A 125 10.03 -10.45 6.12
CA SER A 125 8.82 -10.23 6.89
C SER A 125 7.66 -9.77 6.01
N LYS A 126 6.45 -10.17 6.39
CA LYS A 126 5.20 -9.70 5.78
C LYS A 126 5.00 -8.19 5.89
N ASP A 127 5.63 -7.53 6.86
CA ASP A 127 5.49 -6.08 7.10
C ASP A 127 6.01 -5.23 5.95
N ILE A 128 6.92 -5.77 5.12
CA ILE A 128 7.48 -5.11 3.94
C ILE A 128 6.96 -5.71 2.63
N GLN A 129 5.92 -6.54 2.69
CA GLN A 129 5.29 -7.13 1.51
C GLN A 129 4.48 -6.10 0.75
N VAL A 130 4.74 -5.97 -0.55
CA VAL A 130 3.93 -5.20 -1.50
C VAL A 130 3.00 -6.10 -2.29
N GLY A 131 1.78 -5.67 -2.51
CA GLY A 131 0.78 -6.37 -3.31
C GLY A 131 -0.61 -6.36 -2.68
N GLN A 132 -1.55 -7.01 -3.33
CA GLN A 132 -2.97 -7.07 -2.93
C GLN A 132 -3.19 -7.53 -1.49
N THR A 133 -2.39 -8.49 -1.01
CA THR A 133 -2.45 -9.05 0.36
C THR A 133 -1.41 -8.46 1.31
N GLY A 134 -0.61 -7.53 0.83
CA GLY A 134 0.38 -6.77 1.56
C GLY A 134 0.02 -5.29 1.64
N LYS A 135 1.05 -4.46 1.60
CA LYS A 135 0.90 -3.00 1.56
C LYS A 135 0.74 -2.51 0.12
N THR A 136 -0.07 -1.47 -0.07
CA THR A 136 -0.13 -0.70 -1.31
C THR A 136 0.78 0.51 -1.15
N VAL A 137 1.66 0.72 -2.13
CA VAL A 137 2.70 1.75 -2.12
C VAL A 137 2.61 2.61 -3.38
N ARG A 138 3.09 3.84 -3.28
CA ARG A 138 3.12 4.80 -4.39
C ARG A 138 4.40 5.64 -4.31
N PRO A 139 5.57 5.00 -4.49
CA PRO A 139 6.83 5.73 -4.53
C PRO A 139 7.01 6.49 -5.85
N HIS A 140 7.92 7.45 -5.85
CA HIS A 140 8.38 8.06 -7.10
C HIS A 140 9.16 7.08 -7.96
N LEU A 141 9.90 6.16 -7.35
CA LEU A 141 10.70 5.18 -8.06
C LEU A 141 10.55 3.79 -7.41
N TYR A 142 10.14 2.83 -8.21
CA TYR A 142 9.98 1.44 -7.82
C TYR A 142 10.88 0.52 -8.64
N PHE A 143 11.84 -0.14 -7.99
CA PHE A 143 12.62 -1.21 -8.61
C PHE A 143 11.93 -2.55 -8.38
N ALA A 144 11.57 -3.24 -9.45
CA ALA A 144 11.00 -4.59 -9.42
C ALA A 144 12.08 -5.59 -9.84
N ILE A 145 12.78 -6.19 -8.88
CA ILE A 145 13.94 -7.06 -9.12
C ILE A 145 13.55 -8.53 -8.93
N GLY A 146 13.59 -9.30 -10.02
CA GLY A 146 13.22 -10.73 -9.98
C GLY A 146 11.76 -10.97 -9.60
N ILE A 147 10.88 -10.05 -9.95
CA ILE A 147 9.43 -10.11 -9.73
C ILE A 147 8.76 -10.49 -11.05
N SER A 148 7.81 -11.41 -11.00
CA SER A 148 7.12 -11.93 -12.21
C SER A 148 6.06 -11.00 -12.79
N GLY A 149 5.68 -9.90 -12.12
CA GLY A 149 4.64 -9.02 -12.63
C GLY A 149 3.20 -9.54 -12.46
N ALA A 150 2.97 -10.52 -11.60
CA ALA A 150 1.63 -11.02 -11.33
C ALA A 150 0.68 -9.89 -10.90
N ILE A 151 -0.59 -9.93 -11.37
CA ILE A 151 -1.63 -8.92 -11.12
C ILE A 151 -1.77 -8.59 -9.63
N GLN A 152 -1.60 -9.58 -8.75
CA GLN A 152 -1.68 -9.38 -7.31
C GLN A 152 -0.53 -8.52 -6.76
N HIS A 153 0.62 -8.51 -7.41
CA HIS A 153 1.73 -7.64 -7.05
C HIS A 153 1.52 -6.25 -7.66
N LEU A 154 1.15 -6.18 -8.93
CA LEU A 154 0.87 -4.92 -9.64
C LEU A 154 -0.16 -4.08 -8.88
N ALA A 155 -1.25 -4.67 -8.40
CA ALA A 155 -2.28 -4.00 -7.61
C ALA A 155 -1.75 -3.28 -6.35
N GLY A 156 -0.53 -3.56 -5.93
CA GLY A 156 0.11 -2.91 -4.78
C GLY A 156 1.10 -1.81 -5.15
N MET A 157 1.48 -1.64 -6.45
CA MET A 157 2.55 -0.72 -6.82
C MET A 157 2.37 -0.05 -8.18
N GLU A 158 1.34 -0.38 -8.95
CA GLU A 158 1.09 0.15 -10.29
C GLU A 158 0.95 1.69 -10.36
N GLU A 159 0.61 2.31 -9.25
CA GLU A 159 0.49 3.76 -9.10
C GLU A 159 1.85 4.45 -8.83
N SER A 160 2.98 3.74 -8.92
CA SER A 160 4.32 4.33 -8.82
C SER A 160 4.61 5.23 -10.02
N ASP A 161 5.31 6.36 -9.81
CA ASP A 161 5.56 7.32 -10.90
C ASP A 161 6.51 6.73 -11.96
N ILE A 162 7.55 5.98 -11.53
CA ILE A 162 8.51 5.31 -12.40
C ILE A 162 8.72 3.88 -11.89
N ILE A 163 8.64 2.90 -12.80
CA ILE A 163 8.89 1.50 -12.49
C ILE A 163 10.08 1.02 -13.34
N ILE A 164 11.08 0.46 -12.67
CA ILE A 164 12.24 -0.17 -13.32
C ILE A 164 12.19 -1.67 -13.01
N ALA A 165 11.91 -2.48 -14.03
CA ALA A 165 11.90 -3.93 -13.92
C ALA A 165 13.26 -4.52 -14.29
N ILE A 166 13.79 -5.39 -13.44
CA ILE A 166 15.02 -6.16 -13.68
C ILE A 166 14.68 -7.63 -13.53
N ASN A 167 14.67 -8.34 -14.65
CA ASN A 167 14.38 -9.76 -14.68
C ASN A 167 15.28 -10.46 -15.71
N LYS A 168 15.66 -11.71 -15.42
CA LYS A 168 16.33 -12.57 -16.41
C LYS A 168 15.35 -13.21 -17.40
N ASP A 169 14.08 -13.25 -17.03
CA ASP A 169 12.97 -13.72 -17.88
C ASP A 169 12.43 -12.51 -18.65
N ALA A 170 12.70 -12.48 -19.95
CA ALA A 170 12.26 -11.41 -20.84
C ALA A 170 10.75 -11.43 -21.10
N ASP A 171 10.11 -12.57 -20.89
CA ASP A 171 8.67 -12.77 -21.11
C ASP A 171 7.86 -12.58 -19.80
N ALA A 172 8.50 -12.12 -18.73
CA ALA A 172 7.81 -11.81 -17.49
C ALA A 172 6.78 -10.67 -17.71
N PRO A 173 5.51 -10.82 -17.24
CA PRO A 173 4.44 -9.84 -17.43
C PRO A 173 4.78 -8.43 -16.94
#